data_42a695ca4ea2c397f3a4fa5ece9b4af2
#
_entry.id   42a695ca4ea2c397f3a4fa5ece9b4af2
#
_cell.length_a   1.000
_cell.length_b   1.000
_cell.length_c   1.000
_cell.angle_alpha   90.00
_cell.angle_beta   90.00
_cell.angle_gamma   90.00
#
_symmetry.space_group_name_H-M   'P 1'
#
loop_
_entity.id
_entity.type
_entity.pdbx_description
1 polymer ?
#
loop_
_entity_poly.entity_id
_entity_poly.type
_entity_poly.pdbx_seq_one_letter_code
_entity_poly.pdbx_strand_id
1 'polypeptide(L)'
;CYVSLAAELRDEGRFHEVCEKIERRAPKQYEALLELAAAGDETRIATGEVARRLLRADYAVLHALERKKYIVCTQRERSVERGGSAFRLPELTAHQLTALNALREQFAAGKTTALLQGVTGSGKTEIYIHLIAEVLSRGGDVLLLVPEIALTAQLIERMERIFGSRVTPYHSKLTNRRRTETYLRLN
;
A
#
# COMPACT_ATOMS: atom_id res chain seq x y z
N CYS A 1 7.86 -4.63 1.05
CA CYS A 1 9.26 -5.01 1.17
C CYS A 1 9.88 -5.03 -0.21
N TYR A 2 11.07 -4.47 -0.36
CA TYR A 2 11.90 -4.56 -1.55
C TYR A 2 13.06 -5.48 -1.22
N VAL A 3 13.41 -6.36 -2.17
CA VAL A 3 14.50 -7.31 -2.01
C VAL A 3 15.53 -7.02 -3.11
N SER A 4 16.77 -6.86 -2.72
CA SER A 4 17.90 -6.68 -3.64
C SER A 4 19.07 -7.59 -3.25
N LEU A 5 19.95 -7.84 -4.18
CA LEU A 5 21.23 -8.47 -3.86
C LEU A 5 22.02 -7.58 -2.90
N ALA A 6 22.75 -8.18 -1.96
CA ALA A 6 23.69 -7.46 -1.14
C ALA A 6 24.78 -6.82 -2.00
N ALA A 7 25.32 -5.68 -1.56
CA ALA A 7 26.32 -4.93 -2.33
C ALA A 7 27.53 -5.79 -2.73
N GLU A 8 27.94 -6.70 -1.85
CA GLU A 8 29.05 -7.63 -2.07
C GLU A 8 28.79 -8.66 -3.19
N LEU A 9 27.49 -8.97 -3.47
CA LEU A 9 27.08 -9.91 -4.50
C LEU A 9 26.75 -9.24 -5.85
N ARG A 10 26.98 -7.95 -5.98
CA ARG A 10 26.93 -7.24 -7.27
C ARG A 10 28.21 -7.42 -8.08
N ASP A 11 29.28 -7.88 -7.42
CA ASP A 11 30.49 -8.34 -8.09
C ASP A 11 30.28 -9.74 -8.68
N GLU A 12 30.52 -9.92 -9.98
CA GLU A 12 30.26 -11.18 -10.69
C GLU A 12 31.08 -12.35 -10.11
N GLY A 13 32.32 -12.12 -9.75
CA GLY A 13 33.19 -13.15 -9.18
C GLY A 13 32.67 -13.65 -7.84
N ARG A 14 32.27 -12.73 -6.98
CA ARG A 14 31.69 -13.06 -5.67
C ARG A 14 30.32 -13.73 -5.77
N PHE A 15 29.50 -13.28 -6.71
CA PHE A 15 28.22 -13.91 -7.00
C PHE A 15 28.40 -15.35 -7.43
N HIS A 16 29.31 -15.62 -8.36
CA HIS A 16 29.60 -16.96 -8.85
C HIS A 16 30.09 -17.90 -7.74
N GLU A 17 31.05 -17.46 -6.91
CA GLU A 17 31.55 -18.22 -5.75
C GLU A 17 30.42 -18.64 -4.79
N VAL A 18 29.49 -17.72 -4.49
CA VAL A 18 28.36 -18.00 -3.61
C VAL A 18 27.37 -18.95 -4.27
N CYS A 19 27.09 -18.80 -5.56
CA CYS A 19 26.22 -19.67 -6.33
C CYS A 19 26.73 -21.11 -6.35
N GLU A 20 27.99 -21.33 -6.65
CA GLU A 20 28.62 -22.68 -6.61
C GLU A 20 28.50 -23.34 -5.23
N LYS A 21 28.71 -22.54 -4.17
CA LYS A 21 28.65 -23.02 -2.78
C LYS A 21 27.26 -23.46 -2.35
N ILE A 22 26.20 -22.84 -2.86
CA ILE A 22 24.82 -23.10 -2.43
C ILE A 22 24.03 -23.94 -3.40
N GLU A 23 24.43 -24.07 -4.65
CA GLU A 23 23.69 -24.80 -5.70
C GLU A 23 23.26 -26.19 -5.25
N ARG A 24 24.19 -27.00 -4.75
CA ARG A 24 23.91 -28.38 -4.29
C ARG A 24 23.31 -28.45 -2.88
N ARG A 25 23.60 -27.46 -2.02
CA ARG A 25 23.21 -27.48 -0.59
C ARG A 25 21.85 -26.84 -0.32
N ALA A 26 21.46 -25.87 -1.14
CA ALA A 26 20.25 -25.08 -0.95
C ALA A 26 19.67 -24.62 -2.31
N PRO A 27 19.17 -25.55 -3.15
CA PRO A 27 18.75 -25.25 -4.53
C PRO A 27 17.70 -24.13 -4.61
N LYS A 28 16.75 -24.06 -3.67
CA LYS A 28 15.76 -22.97 -3.62
C LYS A 28 16.37 -21.60 -3.35
N GLN A 29 17.45 -21.55 -2.58
CA GLN A 29 18.19 -20.29 -2.34
C GLN A 29 18.98 -19.88 -3.57
N TYR A 30 19.55 -20.85 -4.27
CA TYR A 30 20.26 -20.64 -5.54
C TYR A 30 19.31 -20.08 -6.61
N GLU A 31 18.16 -20.73 -6.83
CA GLU A 31 17.14 -20.24 -7.77
C GLU A 31 16.70 -18.80 -7.45
N ALA A 32 16.44 -18.51 -6.17
CA ALA A 32 16.04 -17.18 -5.74
C ALA A 32 17.11 -16.11 -6.02
N LEU A 33 18.39 -16.43 -5.86
CA LEU A 33 19.50 -15.51 -6.19
C LEU A 33 19.62 -15.27 -7.69
N LEU A 34 19.45 -16.31 -8.51
CA LEU A 34 19.45 -16.16 -9.98
C LEU A 34 18.30 -15.27 -10.48
N GLU A 35 17.08 -15.50 -9.97
CA GLU A 35 15.92 -14.66 -10.34
C GLU A 35 16.09 -13.20 -9.88
N LEU A 36 16.71 -12.98 -8.70
CA LEU A 36 17.04 -11.62 -8.25
C LEU A 36 18.10 -10.95 -9.13
N ALA A 37 19.11 -11.68 -9.54
CA ALA A 37 20.14 -11.18 -10.46
C ALA A 37 19.55 -10.82 -11.83
N ALA A 38 18.64 -11.66 -12.34
CA ALA A 38 17.96 -11.43 -13.61
C ALA A 38 16.94 -10.26 -13.56
N ALA A 39 16.33 -10.02 -12.40
CA ALA A 39 15.34 -8.94 -12.22
C ALA A 39 15.97 -7.55 -12.09
N GLY A 40 17.29 -7.44 -11.96
CA GLY A 40 17.99 -6.18 -11.80
C GLY A 40 18.11 -5.72 -10.34
N ASP A 41 18.31 -4.40 -10.15
CA ASP A 41 18.77 -3.86 -8.86
C ASP A 41 17.81 -4.08 -7.67
N GLU A 42 16.49 -4.17 -7.88
CA GLU A 42 15.54 -4.25 -6.76
C GLU A 42 14.20 -4.88 -7.16
N THR A 43 13.79 -5.92 -6.47
CA THR A 43 12.51 -6.60 -6.70
C THR A 43 11.51 -6.30 -5.58
N ARG A 44 10.33 -5.77 -5.96
CA ARG A 44 9.25 -5.49 -5.01
C ARG A 44 8.47 -6.75 -4.67
N ILE A 45 8.48 -7.15 -3.41
CA ILE A 45 7.71 -8.28 -2.89
C ILE A 45 6.57 -7.76 -2.00
N ALA A 46 5.37 -7.72 -2.57
CA ALA A 46 4.17 -7.28 -1.86
C ALA A 46 3.58 -8.38 -0.96
N THR A 47 3.62 -9.63 -1.39
CA THR A 47 3.06 -10.81 -0.69
C THR A 47 3.94 -12.03 -0.89
N GLY A 48 3.73 -13.09 -0.09
CA GLY A 48 4.42 -14.38 -0.27
C GLY A 48 4.10 -15.05 -1.61
N GLU A 49 2.94 -14.75 -2.20
CA GLU A 49 2.58 -15.22 -3.54
C GLU A 49 3.43 -14.53 -4.62
N VAL A 50 3.66 -13.23 -4.48
CA VAL A 50 4.55 -12.46 -5.36
C VAL A 50 6.00 -12.97 -5.22
N ALA A 51 6.45 -13.28 -4.00
CA ALA A 51 7.76 -13.87 -3.77
C ALA A 51 7.92 -15.21 -4.50
N ARG A 52 6.92 -16.11 -4.39
CA ARG A 52 6.92 -17.40 -5.10
C ARG A 52 6.88 -17.25 -6.62
N ARG A 53 6.11 -16.29 -7.12
CA ARG A 53 5.96 -16.06 -8.55
C ARG A 53 7.22 -15.44 -9.19
N LEU A 54 7.83 -14.45 -8.54
CA LEU A 54 8.96 -13.70 -9.10
C LEU A 54 10.31 -14.33 -8.75
N LEU A 55 10.46 -14.91 -7.57
CA LEU A 55 11.74 -15.41 -7.07
C LEU A 55 11.75 -16.91 -6.82
N ARG A 56 10.68 -17.61 -7.17
CA ARG A 56 10.47 -19.04 -6.87
C ARG A 56 10.76 -19.41 -5.42
N ALA A 57 10.65 -18.43 -4.52
CA ALA A 57 11.02 -18.53 -3.13
C ALA A 57 9.84 -18.20 -2.20
N ASP A 58 9.78 -18.85 -1.06
CA ASP A 58 8.92 -18.47 0.04
C ASP A 58 9.66 -17.53 1.03
N TYR A 59 8.94 -17.01 2.02
CA TYR A 59 9.55 -16.14 3.02
C TYR A 59 10.66 -16.81 3.83
N ALA A 60 10.61 -18.14 4.03
CA ALA A 60 11.65 -18.86 4.76
C ALA A 60 12.98 -18.83 3.97
N VAL A 61 12.92 -19.00 2.65
CA VAL A 61 14.09 -18.89 1.77
C VAL A 61 14.66 -17.47 1.79
N LEU A 62 13.80 -16.44 1.69
CA LEU A 62 14.25 -15.05 1.74
C LEU A 62 14.91 -14.70 3.09
N HIS A 63 14.31 -15.10 4.21
CA HIS A 63 14.92 -14.90 5.53
C HIS A 63 16.25 -15.64 5.70
N ALA A 64 16.37 -16.84 5.12
CA ALA A 64 17.62 -17.58 5.14
C ALA A 64 18.73 -16.88 4.33
N LEU A 65 18.40 -16.30 3.18
CA LEU A 65 19.33 -15.51 2.37
C LEU A 65 19.71 -14.19 3.05
N GLU A 66 18.75 -13.50 3.68
CA GLU A 66 18.99 -12.27 4.43
C GLU A 66 19.92 -12.52 5.63
N ARG A 67 19.67 -13.59 6.40
CA ARG A 67 20.55 -13.98 7.52
C ARG A 67 21.98 -14.29 7.08
N LYS A 68 22.15 -14.80 5.87
CA LYS A 68 23.47 -15.04 5.26
C LYS A 68 24.07 -13.77 4.65
N LYS A 69 23.37 -12.64 4.69
CA LYS A 69 23.75 -11.37 4.08
C LYS A 69 23.93 -11.44 2.55
N TYR A 70 23.22 -12.35 1.89
CA TYR A 70 23.24 -12.46 0.44
C TYR A 70 22.21 -11.53 -0.23
N ILE A 71 21.16 -11.19 0.51
CA ILE A 71 20.14 -10.21 0.08
C ILE A 71 19.92 -9.18 1.17
N VAL A 72 19.39 -8.04 0.77
CA VAL A 72 18.92 -6.97 1.65
C VAL A 72 17.43 -6.82 1.46
N CYS A 73 16.67 -6.96 2.55
CA CYS A 73 15.24 -6.68 2.58
C CYS A 73 15.01 -5.27 3.11
N THR A 74 14.71 -4.33 2.23
CA THR A 74 14.43 -2.95 2.60
C THR A 74 12.92 -2.76 2.72
N GLN A 75 12.44 -2.40 3.89
CA GLN A 75 11.12 -1.80 4.02
C GLN A 75 11.26 -0.32 3.65
N ARG A 76 11.08 0.01 2.38
CA ARG A 76 10.80 1.40 2.07
C ARG A 76 9.40 1.68 2.56
N GLU A 77 9.28 2.48 3.59
CA GLU A 77 8.05 3.20 3.84
C GLU A 77 7.69 3.87 2.52
N ARG A 78 6.47 3.62 2.05
CA ARG A 78 5.94 4.44 0.98
C ARG A 78 6.00 5.85 1.54
N SER A 79 6.99 6.64 1.11
CA SER A 79 6.86 8.07 1.18
C SER A 79 5.56 8.37 0.43
N VAL A 80 4.51 8.62 1.18
CA VAL A 80 3.29 9.20 0.63
C VAL A 80 3.79 10.48 0.01
N GLU A 81 3.86 10.52 -1.33
CA GLU A 81 4.17 11.74 -2.03
C GLU A 81 3.12 12.74 -1.58
N ARG A 82 3.49 13.58 -0.63
CA ARG A 82 2.67 14.71 -0.14
C ARG A 82 2.62 15.84 -1.17
N GLY A 83 3.02 15.56 -2.40
CA GLY A 83 3.00 16.46 -3.52
C GLY A 83 1.67 16.41 -4.27
N GLY A 84 1.07 17.56 -4.50
CA GLY A 84 -0.25 17.79 -5.06
C GLY A 84 -0.45 17.29 -6.48
N SER A 85 -0.67 15.98 -6.67
CA SER A 85 -1.34 15.50 -7.87
C SER A 85 -2.83 15.78 -7.70
N ALA A 86 -3.40 16.57 -8.60
CA ALA A 86 -4.85 16.80 -8.63
C ALA A 86 -5.56 15.46 -8.75
N PHE A 87 -6.38 15.12 -7.77
CA PHE A 87 -7.21 13.92 -7.81
C PHE A 87 -8.25 14.03 -8.90
N ARG A 88 -8.46 12.97 -9.67
CA ARG A 88 -9.57 12.91 -10.62
C ARG A 88 -10.85 12.60 -9.85
N LEU A 89 -11.53 13.66 -9.41
CA LEU A 89 -12.75 13.55 -8.62
C LEU A 89 -13.97 13.28 -9.51
N PRO A 90 -15.00 12.58 -8.99
CA PRO A 90 -16.26 12.42 -9.68
C PRO A 90 -16.99 13.77 -9.80
N GLU A 91 -17.73 13.97 -10.87
CA GLU A 91 -18.61 15.12 -11.01
C GLU A 91 -19.77 15.05 -10.01
N LEU A 92 -20.12 16.19 -9.43
CA LEU A 92 -21.22 16.31 -8.48
C LEU A 92 -22.45 16.89 -9.19
N THR A 93 -23.61 16.35 -8.86
CA THR A 93 -24.89 16.97 -9.20
C THR A 93 -25.07 18.28 -8.43
N ALA A 94 -26.00 19.14 -8.89
CA ALA A 94 -26.30 20.41 -8.22
C ALA A 94 -26.69 20.21 -6.74
N HIS A 95 -27.47 19.17 -6.43
CA HIS A 95 -27.85 18.86 -5.05
C HIS A 95 -26.67 18.41 -4.19
N GLN A 96 -25.78 17.58 -4.73
CA GLN A 96 -24.56 17.14 -4.04
C GLN A 96 -23.62 18.32 -3.79
N LEU A 97 -23.47 19.22 -4.76
CA LEU A 97 -22.65 20.41 -4.63
C LEU A 97 -23.21 21.36 -3.54
N THR A 98 -24.52 21.54 -3.49
CA THR A 98 -25.17 22.31 -2.42
C THR A 98 -24.88 21.70 -1.05
N ALA A 99 -25.02 20.38 -0.90
CA ALA A 99 -24.74 19.69 0.35
C ALA A 99 -23.27 19.78 0.74
N LEU A 100 -22.35 19.65 -0.21
CA LEU A 100 -20.91 19.80 0.01
C LEU A 100 -20.57 21.20 0.52
N ASN A 101 -21.12 22.25 -0.12
CA ASN A 101 -20.88 23.63 0.29
C ASN A 101 -21.44 23.92 1.69
N ALA A 102 -22.62 23.42 2.02
CA ALA A 102 -23.18 23.54 3.36
C ALA A 102 -22.30 22.88 4.44
N LEU A 103 -21.66 21.73 4.14
CA LEU A 103 -20.71 21.09 5.03
C LEU A 103 -19.43 21.93 5.19
N ARG A 104 -18.89 22.50 4.10
CA ARG A 104 -17.73 23.39 4.14
C ARG A 104 -17.98 24.61 5.00
N GLU A 105 -19.14 25.24 4.85
CA GLU A 105 -19.55 26.41 5.65
C GLU A 105 -19.62 26.06 7.14
N GLN A 106 -20.20 24.91 7.48
CA GLN A 106 -20.28 24.48 8.88
C GLN A 106 -18.89 24.24 9.48
N PHE A 107 -17.98 23.58 8.76
CA PHE A 107 -16.61 23.38 9.22
C PHE A 107 -15.81 24.68 9.29
N ALA A 108 -16.00 25.59 8.34
CA ALA A 108 -15.39 26.93 8.38
C ALA A 108 -15.88 27.77 9.56
N ALA A 109 -17.13 27.57 9.98
CA ALA A 109 -17.71 28.19 11.18
C ALA A 109 -17.28 27.51 12.50
N GLY A 110 -16.30 26.58 12.45
CA GLY A 110 -15.74 25.94 13.63
C GLY A 110 -16.58 24.77 14.17
N LYS A 111 -17.61 24.29 13.46
CA LYS A 111 -18.34 23.08 13.85
C LYS A 111 -17.48 21.85 13.60
N THR A 112 -17.41 20.97 14.60
CA THR A 112 -16.60 19.73 14.55
C THR A 112 -17.39 18.52 14.08
N THR A 113 -18.71 18.63 14.01
CA THR A 113 -19.60 17.51 13.65
C THR A 113 -20.69 17.98 12.71
N ALA A 114 -20.95 17.21 11.66
CA ALA A 114 -22.02 17.45 10.72
C ALA A 114 -22.74 16.13 10.40
N LEU A 115 -24.04 16.18 10.19
CA LEU A 115 -24.85 15.04 9.76
C LEU A 115 -25.25 15.23 8.29
N LEU A 116 -24.77 14.30 7.43
CA LEU A 116 -25.22 14.20 6.04
C LEU A 116 -26.27 13.11 5.92
N GLN A 117 -27.54 13.52 5.84
CA GLN A 117 -28.66 12.61 5.65
C GLN A 117 -28.98 12.40 4.17
N GLY A 118 -29.30 11.18 3.80
CA GLY A 118 -29.72 10.82 2.44
C GLY A 118 -29.97 9.32 2.30
N VAL A 119 -30.85 8.95 1.38
CA VAL A 119 -31.15 7.55 1.09
C VAL A 119 -29.96 6.81 0.49
N THR A 120 -30.02 5.49 0.49
CA THR A 120 -29.01 4.66 -0.19
C THR A 120 -29.00 5.02 -1.69
N GLY A 121 -27.81 5.17 -2.25
CA GLY A 121 -27.66 5.57 -3.66
C GLY A 121 -27.77 7.08 -3.95
N SER A 122 -28.03 7.93 -2.94
CA SER A 122 -28.09 9.39 -3.14
C SER A 122 -26.75 10.07 -3.46
N GLY A 123 -25.68 9.30 -3.50
CA GLY A 123 -24.34 9.82 -3.82
C GLY A 123 -23.62 10.49 -2.65
N LYS A 124 -23.89 10.07 -1.40
CA LYS A 124 -23.10 10.53 -0.24
C LYS A 124 -21.62 10.26 -0.39
N THR A 125 -21.26 9.15 -1.02
CA THR A 125 -19.87 8.74 -1.25
C THR A 125 -19.11 9.75 -2.10
N GLU A 126 -19.75 10.35 -3.10
CA GLU A 126 -19.19 11.40 -3.94
C GLU A 126 -18.80 12.61 -3.10
N ILE A 127 -19.68 13.02 -2.18
CA ILE A 127 -19.44 14.14 -1.26
C ILE A 127 -18.25 13.82 -0.34
N TYR A 128 -18.20 12.59 0.22
CA TYR A 128 -17.06 12.17 1.05
C TYR A 128 -15.74 12.18 0.28
N ILE A 129 -15.73 11.74 -0.98
CA ILE A 129 -14.54 11.78 -1.83
C ILE A 129 -14.00 13.21 -1.97
N HIS A 130 -14.86 14.18 -2.18
CA HIS A 130 -14.46 15.59 -2.29
C HIS A 130 -13.89 16.12 -0.96
N LEU A 131 -14.53 15.84 0.17
CA LEU A 131 -14.02 16.24 1.49
C LEU A 131 -12.67 15.57 1.81
N ILE A 132 -12.52 14.28 1.49
CA ILE A 132 -11.25 13.57 1.65
C ILE A 132 -10.15 14.23 0.82
N ALA A 133 -10.43 14.54 -0.45
CA ALA A 133 -9.47 15.19 -1.34
C ALA A 133 -9.01 16.54 -0.79
N GLU A 134 -9.91 17.33 -0.21
CA GLU A 134 -9.60 18.62 0.41
C GLU A 134 -8.67 18.48 1.62
N VAL A 135 -8.94 17.50 2.50
CA VAL A 135 -8.10 17.25 3.67
C VAL A 135 -6.71 16.78 3.23
N LEU A 136 -6.65 15.83 2.30
CA LEU A 136 -5.39 15.29 1.77
C LEU A 136 -4.57 16.38 1.04
N SER A 137 -5.23 17.30 0.34
CA SER A 137 -4.53 18.41 -0.35
C SER A 137 -3.87 19.41 0.61
N ARG A 138 -4.39 19.50 1.83
CA ARG A 138 -3.83 20.32 2.92
C ARG A 138 -2.80 19.56 3.76
N GLY A 139 -2.48 18.29 3.40
CA GLY A 139 -1.54 17.44 4.13
C GLY A 139 -2.11 16.77 5.38
N GLY A 140 -3.44 16.79 5.55
CA GLY A 140 -4.12 16.09 6.64
C GLY A 140 -4.39 14.63 6.33
N ASP A 141 -4.80 13.87 7.35
CA ASP A 141 -5.20 12.47 7.25
C ASP A 141 -6.70 12.31 7.47
N VAL A 142 -7.29 11.24 6.92
CA VAL A 142 -8.72 10.97 7.01
C VAL A 142 -8.96 9.53 7.46
N LEU A 143 -9.83 9.35 8.44
CA LEU A 143 -10.35 8.05 8.84
C LEU A 143 -11.79 7.89 8.34
N LEU A 144 -12.02 6.94 7.42
CA LEU A 144 -13.34 6.59 6.93
C LEU A 144 -13.81 5.28 7.57
N LEU A 145 -14.82 5.35 8.42
CA LEU A 145 -15.44 4.19 9.07
C LEU A 145 -16.66 3.73 8.30
N VAL A 146 -16.74 2.44 8.00
CA VAL A 146 -17.87 1.82 7.29
C VAL A 146 -18.37 0.57 8.02
N PRO A 147 -19.68 0.35 8.11
CA PRO A 147 -20.24 -0.68 8.99
C PRO A 147 -20.13 -2.12 8.44
N GLU A 148 -20.04 -2.34 7.12
CA GLU A 148 -20.11 -3.68 6.53
C GLU A 148 -18.94 -4.04 5.62
N ILE A 149 -18.40 -5.26 5.81
CA ILE A 149 -17.25 -5.76 5.05
C ILE A 149 -17.58 -5.97 3.55
N ALA A 150 -18.80 -6.35 3.23
CA ALA A 150 -19.19 -6.60 1.84
C ALA A 150 -19.26 -5.30 1.01
N LEU A 151 -19.79 -4.23 1.58
CA LEU A 151 -19.77 -2.88 0.97
C LEU A 151 -18.36 -2.29 0.92
N THR A 152 -17.51 -2.69 1.86
CA THR A 152 -16.14 -2.19 1.99
C THR A 152 -15.28 -2.51 0.77
N ALA A 153 -15.44 -3.67 0.12
CA ALA A 153 -14.61 -4.07 -1.03
C ALA A 153 -14.77 -3.11 -2.22
N GLN A 154 -16.02 -2.78 -2.59
CA GLN A 154 -16.30 -1.84 -3.67
C GLN A 154 -15.86 -0.41 -3.32
N LEU A 155 -16.04 0.00 -2.07
CA LEU A 155 -15.64 1.31 -1.60
C LEU A 155 -14.12 1.43 -1.58
N ILE A 156 -13.40 0.42 -1.10
CA ILE A 156 -11.93 0.37 -1.12
C ILE A 156 -11.41 0.50 -2.55
N GLU A 157 -11.90 -0.31 -3.49
CA GLU A 157 -11.49 -0.26 -4.89
C GLU A 157 -11.73 1.13 -5.49
N ARG A 158 -12.86 1.75 -5.17
CA ARG A 158 -13.19 3.09 -5.63
C ARG A 158 -12.25 4.14 -5.03
N MET A 159 -11.95 4.06 -3.73
CA MET A 159 -11.01 4.96 -3.08
C MET A 159 -9.59 4.79 -3.61
N GLU A 160 -9.15 3.54 -3.83
CA GLU A 160 -7.84 3.24 -4.40
C GLU A 160 -7.70 3.74 -5.85
N ARG A 161 -8.78 3.73 -6.63
CA ARG A 161 -8.80 4.29 -7.99
C ARG A 161 -8.59 5.80 -8.00
N ILE A 162 -9.11 6.52 -7.00
CA ILE A 162 -9.03 7.99 -6.91
C ILE A 162 -7.77 8.44 -6.18
N PHE A 163 -7.47 7.84 -5.03
CA PHE A 163 -6.41 8.27 -4.12
C PHE A 163 -5.16 7.40 -4.18
N GLY A 164 -5.22 6.29 -4.94
CA GLY A 164 -4.08 5.41 -5.17
C GLY A 164 -3.50 4.84 -3.89
N SER A 165 -2.22 5.00 -3.74
CA SER A 165 -1.46 4.46 -2.63
C SER A 165 -1.71 5.11 -1.27
N ARG A 166 -2.47 6.19 -1.23
CA ARG A 166 -2.83 6.89 0.03
C ARG A 166 -3.92 6.17 0.81
N VAL A 167 -4.62 5.21 0.18
CA VAL A 167 -5.65 4.40 0.85
C VAL A 167 -5.00 3.24 1.59
N THR A 168 -5.32 3.10 2.86
CA THR A 168 -4.87 1.97 3.69
C THR A 168 -6.08 1.30 4.33
N PRO A 169 -6.62 0.23 3.73
CA PRO A 169 -7.77 -0.47 4.30
C PRO A 169 -7.41 -1.24 5.57
N TYR A 170 -8.30 -1.15 6.58
CA TYR A 170 -8.18 -1.89 7.83
C TYR A 170 -9.49 -2.61 8.15
N HIS A 171 -9.50 -3.94 8.17
CA HIS A 171 -10.71 -4.75 8.40
C HIS A 171 -10.40 -6.10 9.05
N SER A 172 -11.44 -6.80 9.53
CA SER A 172 -11.31 -8.06 10.28
C SER A 172 -10.64 -9.21 9.51
N LYS A 173 -10.72 -9.23 8.19
CA LYS A 173 -10.09 -10.27 7.33
C LYS A 173 -8.59 -10.07 7.13
N LEU A 174 -8.00 -8.97 7.61
CA LEU A 174 -6.55 -8.80 7.60
C LEU A 174 -5.91 -9.76 8.61
N THR A 175 -4.77 -10.33 8.23
CA THR A 175 -3.95 -11.12 9.17
C THR A 175 -3.45 -10.23 10.30
N ASN A 176 -3.21 -10.81 11.48
CA ASN A 176 -2.70 -10.06 12.64
C ASN A 176 -1.43 -9.28 12.32
N ARG A 177 -0.51 -9.86 11.54
CA ARG A 177 0.70 -9.18 11.07
C ARG A 177 0.37 -7.93 10.26
N ARG A 178 -0.55 -8.01 9.28
CA ARG A 178 -0.95 -6.85 8.47
C ARG A 178 -1.67 -5.79 9.30
N ARG A 179 -2.46 -6.19 10.30
CA ARG A 179 -3.08 -5.24 11.22
C ARG A 179 -2.04 -4.46 12.00
N THR A 180 -1.04 -5.14 12.56
CA THR A 180 0.06 -4.49 13.29
C THR A 180 0.86 -3.57 12.38
N GLU A 181 1.23 -4.02 11.17
CA GLU A 181 1.94 -3.20 10.19
C GLU A 181 1.14 -1.95 9.80
N THR A 182 -0.17 -2.08 9.60
CA THR A 182 -1.06 -0.94 9.31
C THR A 182 -1.15 0.02 10.48
N TYR A 183 -1.32 -0.49 11.68
CA TYR A 183 -1.39 0.33 12.90
C TYR A 183 -0.10 1.12 13.14
N LEU A 184 1.06 0.49 13.00
CA LEU A 184 2.37 1.14 13.16
C LEU A 184 2.66 2.20 12.07
N ARG A 185 1.96 2.17 10.95
CA ARG A 185 2.09 3.17 9.88
C ARG A 185 1.19 4.38 10.06
N LEU A 186 0.19 4.28 10.93
CA LEU A 186 -0.75 5.37 11.23
C LEU A 186 -0.31 6.20 12.43
N ASN A 187 0.66 5.73 13.20
CA ASN A 187 1.32 6.42 14.29
C ASN A 187 2.71 6.87 13.89
#